data_d94cdfae72543be65befb9eea0c2beb0
#
_entry.id   d94cdfae72543be65befb9eea0c2beb0
#
_cell.length_a   1.000
_cell.length_b   1.000
_cell.length_c   1.000
_cell.angle_alpha   90.00
_cell.angle_beta   90.00
_cell.angle_gamma   90.00
#
_symmetry.space_group_name_H-M   'P 1'
#
loop_
_entity.id
_entity.type
_entity.pdbx_description
1 polymer ?
#
loop_
_entity_poly.entity_id
_entity_poly.type
_entity_poly.pdbx_seq_one_letter_code
_entity_poly.pdbx_strand_id
1 'polypeptide(L)' 'MSMPQEVINAIVSIIAVGKEAIVRREKGKWVVLENGRRLVYKES' A
#
# COMPACT_ATOMS: atom_id res chain seq x y z
N MET A 1 13.53 -9.68 0.27
CA MET A 1 12.86 -8.89 1.31
C MET A 1 11.35 -9.16 1.26
N SER A 2 10.76 -9.49 2.38
CA SER A 2 9.33 -9.79 2.41
C SER A 2 8.54 -8.56 2.84
N MET A 3 7.32 -8.43 2.32
CA MET A 3 6.41 -7.36 2.71
C MET A 3 5.77 -7.68 4.05
N PRO A 4 5.61 -6.66 4.92
CA PRO A 4 4.80 -6.84 6.11
C PRO A 4 3.36 -7.20 5.73
N GLN A 5 2.68 -7.94 6.59
CA GLN A 5 1.31 -8.38 6.31
C GLN A 5 0.36 -7.19 6.12
N GLU A 6 0.60 -6.10 6.86
CA GLU A 6 -0.24 -4.90 6.75
C GLU A 6 -0.19 -4.30 5.34
N VAL A 7 0.98 -4.36 4.69
CA VAL A 7 1.11 -3.86 3.32
C VAL A 7 0.29 -4.73 2.37
N ILE A 8 0.38 -6.05 2.53
CA ILE A 8 -0.39 -6.99 1.71
C ILE A 8 -1.89 -6.76 1.91
N ASN A 9 -2.32 -6.59 3.15
CA ASN A 9 -3.73 -6.34 3.46
C ASN A 9 -4.22 -5.06 2.79
N ALA A 10 -3.42 -4.00 2.82
CA ALA A 10 -3.78 -2.73 2.20
C ALA A 10 -3.93 -2.89 0.69
N ILE A 11 -3.00 -3.60 0.05
CA ILE A 11 -3.05 -3.84 -1.40
C ILE A 11 -4.32 -4.61 -1.76
N VAL A 12 -4.60 -5.69 -1.04
CA VAL A 12 -5.77 -6.53 -1.30
C VAL A 12 -7.05 -5.74 -1.13
N SER A 13 -7.13 -4.90 -0.10
CA SER A 13 -8.32 -4.08 0.15
C SER A 13 -8.60 -3.12 -1.00
N ILE A 14 -7.56 -2.52 -1.55
CA ILE A 14 -7.71 -1.57 -2.67
C ILE A 14 -8.17 -2.31 -3.93
N ILE A 15 -7.55 -3.44 -4.22
CA ILE A 15 -7.87 -4.20 -5.42
C ILE A 15 -9.27 -4.80 -5.33
N ALA A 16 -9.69 -5.21 -4.13
CA ALA A 16 -11.00 -5.82 -3.92
C ALA A 16 -12.14 -4.86 -4.26
N VAL A 17 -11.93 -3.55 -4.15
CA VAL A 17 -12.95 -2.56 -4.51
C VAL A 17 -12.74 -2.02 -5.94
N GLY A 18 -11.89 -2.66 -6.73
CA GLY A 18 -11.69 -2.31 -8.14
C GLY A 18 -10.80 -1.11 -8.38
N LYS A 19 -9.96 -0.74 -7.40
CA LYS A 19 -9.07 0.40 -7.53
C LYS A 19 -7.62 -0.05 -7.69
N GLU A 20 -6.76 0.88 -8.10
CA GLU A 20 -5.36 0.58 -8.33
C GLU A 20 -4.54 0.80 -7.05
N ALA A 21 -3.72 -0.17 -6.69
CA ALA A 21 -2.82 -0.06 -5.55
C ALA A 21 -1.43 0.34 -6.05
N ILE A 22 -0.91 1.44 -5.51
CA ILE A 22 0.46 1.90 -5.80
C ILE A 22 1.28 1.65 -4.55
N VAL A 23 2.34 0.87 -4.68
CA VAL A 23 3.21 0.54 -3.55
C VAL A 23 4.56 1.23 -3.76
N ARG A 24 5.02 1.95 -2.75
CA ARG A 24 6.30 2.66 -2.79
C ARG A 24 7.13 2.37 -1.55
N ARG A 25 8.43 2.59 -1.69
CA ARG A 25 9.35 2.60 -0.55
C ARG A 25 9.89 4.00 -0.41
N GLU A 26 9.58 4.66 0.69
CA GLU A 26 10.04 6.03 0.95
C GLU A 26 10.85 6.05 2.24
N LYS A 27 12.13 6.40 2.13
CA LYS A 27 13.04 6.44 3.27
C LYS A 27 13.07 5.09 4.02
N GLY A 28 13.05 4.00 3.25
CA GLY A 28 13.08 2.66 3.82
C GLY A 28 11.76 2.16 4.38
N LYS A 29 10.69 2.91 4.20
CA LYS A 29 9.37 2.55 4.75
C LYS A 29 8.38 2.27 3.64
N TRP A 30 7.46 1.34 3.90
CA TRP A 30 6.43 0.96 2.95
C TRP A 30 5.30 1.99 2.95
N VAL A 31 4.84 2.35 1.76
CA VAL A 31 3.71 3.25 1.58
C VAL A 31 2.78 2.66 0.52
N VAL A 32 1.48 2.63 0.81
CA VAL A 32 0.48 2.12 -0.14
C VAL A 32 -0.54 3.22 -0.41
N LEU A 33 -0.74 3.52 -1.69
CA LEU A 33 -1.65 4.57 -2.14
C LEU A 33 -2.74 3.97 -3.00
N GLU A 34 -3.94 4.54 -2.88
CA GLU A 34 -5.08 4.18 -3.72
C GLU A 34 -5.14 5.13 -4.89
N ASN A 35 -5.05 4.60 -6.12
CA ASN A 35 -5.04 5.38 -7.35
C ASN A 35 -3.94 6.44 -7.37
N GLY A 36 -2.89 6.25 -6.57
CA GLY A 36 -1.78 7.19 -6.49
C GLY A 36 -2.07 8.49 -5.76
N ARG A 37 -3.26 8.62 -5.16
CA ARG A 37 -3.68 9.87 -4.52
C ARG A 37 -3.93 9.73 -3.03
N ARG A 38 -4.66 8.70 -2.65
CA ARG A 38 -5.10 8.54 -1.27
C ARG A 38 -4.15 7.61 -0.52
N LEU A 39 -3.59 8.10 0.57
CA LEU A 39 -2.74 7.28 1.42
C LEU A 39 -3.61 6.29 2.19
N VAL A 40 -3.36 5.00 2.00
CA VAL A 40 -4.10 3.93 2.68
C VAL A 40 -3.28 3.36 3.82
N TYR A 41 -1.97 3.21 3.61
CA TYR A 41 -1.09 2.67 4.63
C TYR A 41 0.28 3.32 4.53
N LYS A 42 0.84 3.65 5.68
CA LYS A 42 2.20 4.16 5.77
C LYS A 42 2.85 3.54 6.99
N GLU A 43 4.00 2.91 6.77
CA GLU A 43 4.78 2.32 7.86
C GLU A 43 5.36 3.42 8.74
N SER A 44 5.20 3.27 10.04
CA SER A 44 5.70 4.28 10.98
C SER A 44 7.13 4.01 11.45
#